data_2f1cb035edde951f0865655c95304782
#
_entry.id   2f1cb035edde951f0865655c95304782
#
_cell.length_a   1.000
_cell.length_b   1.000
_cell.length_c   1.000
_cell.angle_alpha   90.00
_cell.angle_beta   90.00
_cell.angle_gamma   90.00
#
_symmetry.space_group_name_H-M   'P 1'
#
loop_
_entity.id
_entity.type
_entity.pdbx_description
1 polymer ?
#
loop_
_entity_poly.entity_id
_entity_poly.type
_entity_poly.pdbx_seq_one_letter_code
_entity_poly.pdbx_strand_id
1 'polypeptide(L)'
;MANTERVKEAVARAGLDAVLLMDDRDIYYATGFLPTDSAALVGAEGAWLVTDSRYIEAAQKQAAPGVEVLLTTRERPLGAILRELADRLGIEKLGAEEEKLSHALYLRMERTLGRELLPAQELLVSLRSCKTE
;
A
#
# COMPACT_ATOMS: atom_id res chain seq x y z
N MET A 1 9.25 2.58 -14.55
CA MET A 1 9.95 1.77 -13.57
C MET A 1 9.41 2.03 -12.17
N ALA A 2 9.22 0.97 -11.40
CA ALA A 2 8.69 1.12 -10.06
C ALA A 2 9.72 1.70 -9.09
N ASN A 3 9.23 2.36 -8.06
CA ASN A 3 10.07 3.02 -7.07
C ASN A 3 9.87 2.41 -5.69
N THR A 4 9.77 1.08 -5.64
CA THR A 4 9.50 0.35 -4.41
C THR A 4 10.50 0.67 -3.31
N GLU A 5 11.78 0.64 -3.63
CA GLU A 5 12.82 0.88 -2.63
C GLU A 5 12.79 2.31 -2.09
N ARG A 6 12.46 3.27 -2.95
CA ARG A 6 12.37 4.66 -2.51
C ARG A 6 11.23 4.85 -1.52
N VAL A 7 10.10 4.18 -1.76
CA VAL A 7 8.98 4.26 -0.83
C VAL A 7 9.35 3.60 0.49
N LYS A 8 10.00 2.44 0.43
CA LYS A 8 10.44 1.72 1.64
C LYS A 8 11.37 2.59 2.48
N GLU A 9 12.33 3.25 1.84
CA GLU A 9 13.26 4.10 2.54
C GLU A 9 12.57 5.31 3.18
N ALA A 10 11.65 5.92 2.44
CA ALA A 10 10.94 7.08 2.94
C ALA A 10 10.06 6.72 4.13
N VAL A 11 9.42 5.56 4.08
CA VAL A 11 8.59 5.06 5.17
C VAL A 11 9.44 4.89 6.43
N ALA A 12 10.60 4.26 6.28
CA ALA A 12 11.50 4.03 7.40
C ALA A 12 12.01 5.36 7.98
N ARG A 13 12.36 6.29 7.11
CA ARG A 13 12.85 7.60 7.55
C ARG A 13 11.80 8.40 8.29
N ALA A 14 10.53 8.23 7.91
CA ALA A 14 9.43 8.92 8.57
C ALA A 14 9.06 8.29 9.90
N GLY A 15 9.68 7.18 10.26
CA GLY A 15 9.37 6.51 11.51
C GLY A 15 8.11 5.67 11.44
N LEU A 16 7.65 5.35 10.25
CA LEU A 16 6.47 4.51 10.05
C LEU A 16 6.90 3.06 9.84
N ASP A 17 6.04 2.14 10.24
CA ASP A 17 6.28 0.72 9.97
C ASP A 17 5.90 0.38 8.54
N ALA A 18 4.86 1.00 8.01
CA ALA A 18 4.41 0.78 6.66
C ALA A 18 3.47 1.90 6.23
N VAL A 19 3.17 1.95 4.95
CA VAL A 19 2.18 2.86 4.41
C VAL A 19 1.17 2.07 3.59
N LEU A 20 -0.10 2.42 3.73
CA LEU A 20 -1.20 1.82 2.98
C LEU A 20 -1.52 2.73 1.81
N LEU A 21 -1.43 2.20 0.60
CA LEU A 21 -1.69 2.94 -0.62
C LEU A 21 -2.98 2.44 -1.26
N MET A 22 -3.91 3.33 -1.52
CA MET A 22 -5.17 3.00 -2.16
C MET A 22 -5.44 3.85 -3.38
N ASP A 23 -4.61 4.84 -3.64
CA ASP A 23 -4.70 5.65 -4.84
C ASP A 23 -3.95 4.95 -5.98
N ASP A 24 -4.57 4.88 -7.15
CA ASP A 24 -4.01 4.13 -8.27
C ASP A 24 -2.62 4.63 -8.67
N ARG A 25 -2.41 5.93 -8.68
CA ARG A 25 -1.11 6.49 -9.07
C ARG A 25 -0.02 6.10 -8.09
N ASP A 26 -0.32 6.14 -6.81
CA ASP A 26 0.67 5.83 -5.80
C ASP A 26 0.97 4.34 -5.77
N ILE A 27 -0.04 3.51 -6.04
CA ILE A 27 0.19 2.08 -6.17
C ILE A 27 1.11 1.81 -7.36
N TYR A 28 0.85 2.46 -8.49
CA TYR A 28 1.69 2.31 -9.67
C TYR A 28 3.13 2.77 -9.39
N TYR A 29 3.27 3.91 -8.73
CA TYR A 29 4.59 4.44 -8.38
C TYR A 29 5.38 3.43 -7.55
N ALA A 30 4.73 2.82 -6.57
CA ALA A 30 5.41 1.92 -5.64
C ALA A 30 5.60 0.51 -6.20
N THR A 31 4.64 -0.01 -6.97
CA THR A 31 4.63 -1.44 -7.32
C THR A 31 4.86 -1.72 -8.80
N GLY A 32 4.69 -0.73 -9.66
CA GLY A 32 4.82 -0.92 -11.10
C GLY A 32 3.55 -1.40 -11.78
N PHE A 33 2.49 -1.66 -11.03
CA PHE A 33 1.21 -2.10 -11.58
C PHE A 33 0.18 -0.98 -11.45
N LEU A 34 -0.45 -0.61 -12.55
CA LEU A 34 -1.51 0.40 -12.56
C LEU A 34 -2.85 -0.32 -12.35
N PRO A 35 -3.38 -0.28 -11.15
CA PRO A 35 -4.54 -1.09 -10.81
C PRO A 35 -5.84 -0.34 -10.89
N THR A 36 -6.94 -1.10 -10.70
CA THR A 36 -8.23 -0.56 -10.34
C THR A 36 -8.69 -1.37 -9.13
N ASP A 37 -9.25 -0.71 -8.12
CA ASP A 37 -9.81 -1.39 -6.95
C ASP A 37 -8.80 -2.30 -6.25
N SER A 38 -7.58 -1.83 -6.11
CA SER A 38 -6.52 -2.60 -5.44
C SER A 38 -5.96 -1.76 -4.31
N ALA A 39 -5.05 -2.36 -3.55
CA ALA A 39 -4.33 -1.65 -2.50
C ALA A 39 -2.92 -2.19 -2.43
N ALA A 40 -2.02 -1.39 -1.89
CA ALA A 40 -0.65 -1.82 -1.65
C ALA A 40 -0.24 -1.48 -0.24
N LEU A 41 0.59 -2.31 0.34
CA LEU A 41 1.18 -2.09 1.65
C LEU A 41 2.68 -2.12 1.46
N VAL A 42 3.37 -1.04 1.81
CA VAL A 42 4.81 -0.94 1.61
C VAL A 42 5.46 -0.54 2.93
N GLY A 43 6.42 -1.31 3.35
CA GLY A 43 7.15 -1.03 4.59
C GLY A 43 8.59 -1.44 4.47
N ALA A 44 9.32 -1.28 5.56
CA ALA A 44 10.76 -1.60 5.57
C ALA A 44 10.99 -3.07 5.25
N GLU A 45 10.04 -3.93 5.56
CA GLU A 45 10.21 -5.38 5.42
C GLU A 45 9.76 -5.91 4.07
N GLY A 46 9.08 -5.12 3.25
CA GLY A 46 8.63 -5.59 1.96
C GLY A 46 7.52 -4.75 1.38
N ALA A 47 7.01 -5.24 0.26
CA ALA A 47 5.91 -4.57 -0.43
C ALA A 47 4.92 -5.63 -0.91
N TRP A 48 3.65 -5.36 -0.72
CA TRP A 48 2.57 -6.28 -1.06
C TRP A 48 1.52 -5.54 -1.87
N LEU A 49 1.10 -6.15 -2.96
CA LEU A 49 0.02 -5.64 -3.81
C LEU A 49 -1.16 -6.58 -3.69
N VAL A 50 -2.31 -6.06 -3.27
CA VAL A 50 -3.51 -6.88 -3.06
C VAL A 50 -4.52 -6.53 -4.13
N THR A 51 -4.92 -7.52 -4.91
CA THR A 51 -5.84 -7.32 -6.03
C THR A 51 -6.78 -8.52 -6.15
N ASP A 52 -7.73 -8.43 -7.08
CA ASP A 52 -8.72 -9.49 -7.23
C ASP A 52 -8.47 -10.32 -8.50
N SER A 53 -9.34 -11.31 -8.73
CA SER A 53 -9.15 -12.27 -9.82
C SER A 53 -9.17 -11.63 -11.21
N ARG A 54 -9.76 -10.44 -11.35
CA ARG A 54 -9.78 -9.75 -12.63
C ARG A 54 -8.39 -9.32 -13.06
N TYR A 55 -7.51 -9.03 -12.11
CA TYR A 55 -6.22 -8.40 -12.39
C TYR A 55 -5.01 -9.22 -11.94
N ILE A 56 -5.23 -10.39 -11.33
CA ILE A 56 -4.14 -11.13 -10.69
C ILE A 56 -3.02 -11.49 -11.66
N GLU A 57 -3.37 -11.91 -12.86
CA GLU A 57 -2.34 -12.28 -13.84
C GLU A 57 -1.53 -11.08 -14.29
N ALA A 58 -2.22 -9.98 -14.61
CA ALA A 58 -1.53 -8.77 -15.02
C ALA A 58 -0.65 -8.23 -13.90
N ALA A 59 -1.15 -8.29 -12.67
CA ALA A 59 -0.39 -7.80 -11.52
C ALA A 59 0.87 -8.63 -11.33
N GLN A 60 0.77 -9.95 -11.46
CA GLN A 60 1.94 -10.83 -11.30
C GLN A 60 3.00 -10.57 -12.35
N LYS A 61 2.58 -10.19 -13.56
CA LYS A 61 3.52 -9.91 -14.64
C LYS A 61 4.13 -8.52 -14.54
N GLN A 62 3.37 -7.54 -14.05
CA GLN A 62 3.79 -6.14 -14.09
C GLN A 62 4.41 -5.64 -12.79
N ALA A 63 4.10 -6.29 -11.67
CA ALA A 63 4.64 -5.84 -10.39
C ALA A 63 6.16 -5.96 -10.38
N ALA A 64 6.80 -5.00 -9.72
CA ALA A 64 8.26 -4.98 -9.65
C ALA A 64 8.79 -6.18 -8.87
N PRO A 65 10.03 -6.57 -9.14
CA PRO A 65 10.65 -7.63 -8.32
C PRO A 65 10.63 -7.25 -6.86
N GLY A 66 10.31 -8.22 -6.02
CA GLY A 66 10.24 -7.98 -4.58
C GLY A 66 8.86 -7.58 -4.10
N VAL A 67 7.93 -7.31 -5.00
CA VAL A 67 6.54 -7.04 -4.62
C VAL A 67 5.76 -8.35 -4.65
N GLU A 68 5.21 -8.73 -3.53
CA GLU A 68 4.38 -9.93 -3.46
C GLU A 68 2.95 -9.57 -3.83
N VAL A 69 2.34 -10.35 -4.73
CA VAL A 69 0.98 -10.09 -5.19
C VAL A 69 0.04 -11.07 -4.49
N LEU A 70 -0.99 -10.53 -3.85
CA LEU A 70 -1.96 -11.32 -3.09
C LEU A 70 -3.34 -11.19 -3.72
N LEU A 71 -4.08 -12.29 -3.70
CA LEU A 71 -5.40 -12.38 -4.32
C LEU A 71 -6.50 -12.29 -3.28
N THR A 72 -7.46 -11.39 -3.50
CA THR A 72 -8.66 -11.37 -2.66
C THR A 72 -9.63 -12.44 -3.11
N THR A 73 -10.39 -12.96 -2.17
CA THR A 73 -11.45 -13.91 -2.45
C THR A 73 -12.69 -13.48 -1.68
N ARG A 74 -13.79 -14.20 -1.91
CA ARG A 74 -15.02 -13.92 -1.17
C ARG A 74 -14.81 -14.12 0.32
N GLU A 75 -14.05 -15.15 0.69
CA GLU A 75 -13.77 -15.45 2.11
C GLU A 75 -12.69 -14.55 2.70
N ARG A 76 -11.82 -14.02 1.86
CA ARG A 76 -10.73 -13.14 2.30
C ARG A 76 -10.74 -11.88 1.45
N PRO A 77 -11.62 -10.91 1.77
CA PRO A 77 -11.66 -9.65 1.04
C PRO A 77 -10.46 -8.78 1.36
N LEU A 78 -10.35 -7.68 0.66
CA LEU A 78 -9.21 -6.78 0.75
C LEU A 78 -8.86 -6.41 2.20
N GLY A 79 -9.85 -5.99 2.96
CA GLY A 79 -9.60 -5.57 4.34
C GLY A 79 -9.07 -6.69 5.21
N ALA A 80 -9.57 -7.92 5.00
CA ALA A 80 -9.11 -9.07 5.77
C ALA A 80 -7.66 -9.40 5.47
N ILE A 81 -7.26 -9.32 4.21
CA ILE A 81 -5.88 -9.59 3.83
C ILE A 81 -4.95 -8.53 4.40
N LEU A 82 -5.35 -7.26 4.31
CA LEU A 82 -4.55 -6.17 4.85
C LEU A 82 -4.39 -6.31 6.36
N ARG A 83 -5.47 -6.67 7.07
CA ARG A 83 -5.41 -6.87 8.51
C ARG A 83 -4.47 -8.01 8.86
N GLU A 84 -4.56 -9.11 8.12
CA GLU A 84 -3.68 -10.25 8.34
C GLU A 84 -2.21 -9.88 8.15
N LEU A 85 -1.92 -9.13 7.09
CA LEU A 85 -0.56 -8.67 6.82
C LEU A 85 -0.06 -7.79 7.95
N ALA A 86 -0.86 -6.83 8.36
CA ALA A 86 -0.46 -5.88 9.39
C ALA A 86 -0.19 -6.60 10.71
N ASP A 87 -1.05 -7.57 11.05
CA ASP A 87 -0.87 -8.33 12.29
C ASP A 87 0.38 -9.21 12.22
N ARG A 88 0.58 -9.89 11.09
CA ARG A 88 1.71 -10.79 10.92
C ARG A 88 3.05 -10.03 10.96
N LEU A 89 3.06 -8.83 10.39
CA LEU A 89 4.27 -8.02 10.33
C LEU A 89 4.48 -7.16 11.56
N GLY A 90 3.53 -7.16 12.49
CA GLY A 90 3.64 -6.37 13.70
C GLY A 90 3.58 -4.88 13.45
N ILE A 91 2.83 -4.46 12.44
CA ILE A 91 2.75 -3.06 12.09
C ILE A 91 1.92 -2.30 13.11
N GLU A 92 2.51 -1.26 13.70
CA GLU A 92 1.81 -0.39 14.63
C GLU A 92 1.64 1.00 14.06
N LYS A 93 2.67 1.55 13.42
CA LYS A 93 2.62 2.88 12.85
C LYS A 93 2.38 2.76 11.37
N LEU A 94 1.10 2.80 10.98
CA LEU A 94 0.68 2.63 9.60
C LEU A 94 0.23 3.95 9.03
N GLY A 95 0.94 4.42 8.00
CA GLY A 95 0.58 5.65 7.32
C GLY A 95 -0.47 5.41 6.25
N ALA A 96 -1.22 6.45 5.92
CA ALA A 96 -2.23 6.37 4.87
C ALA A 96 -2.29 7.71 4.14
N GLU A 97 -2.89 7.67 2.96
CA GLU A 97 -3.04 8.84 2.10
C GLU A 97 -4.30 9.60 2.52
N GLU A 98 -4.20 10.38 3.59
CA GLU A 98 -5.37 11.00 4.20
C GLU A 98 -6.13 11.92 3.26
N GLU A 99 -5.46 12.52 2.27
CA GLU A 99 -6.13 13.41 1.33
C GLU A 99 -6.81 12.66 0.17
N LYS A 100 -6.46 11.40 -0.01
CA LYS A 100 -7.03 10.59 -1.09
C LYS A 100 -8.18 9.73 -0.62
N LEU A 101 -8.31 9.54 0.68
CA LEU A 101 -9.37 8.71 1.25
C LEU A 101 -10.51 9.60 1.73
N SER A 102 -11.75 9.19 1.47
CA SER A 102 -12.87 9.88 2.08
C SER A 102 -12.80 9.67 3.59
N HIS A 103 -13.42 10.58 4.32
CA HIS A 103 -13.44 10.46 5.79
C HIS A 103 -14.05 9.12 6.22
N ALA A 104 -15.12 8.72 5.56
CA ALA A 104 -15.78 7.45 5.90
C ALA A 104 -14.86 6.26 5.63
N LEU A 105 -14.16 6.28 4.52
CA LEU A 105 -13.23 5.18 4.19
C LEU A 105 -12.07 5.15 5.16
N TYR A 106 -11.54 6.31 5.52
CA TYR A 106 -10.44 6.41 6.48
C TYR A 106 -10.83 5.76 7.80
N LEU A 107 -12.00 6.12 8.33
CA LEU A 107 -12.48 5.54 9.59
C LEU A 107 -12.75 4.05 9.48
N ARG A 108 -13.31 3.63 8.34
CA ARG A 108 -13.58 2.21 8.13
C ARG A 108 -12.29 1.39 8.11
N MET A 109 -11.25 1.93 7.46
CA MET A 109 -9.97 1.23 7.40
C MET A 109 -9.34 1.15 8.78
N GLU A 110 -9.45 2.19 9.59
CA GLU A 110 -8.94 2.12 10.96
C GLU A 110 -9.62 1.01 11.75
N ARG A 111 -10.94 0.89 11.59
CA ARG A 111 -11.68 -0.17 12.28
C ARG A 111 -11.31 -1.55 11.75
N THR A 112 -11.22 -1.68 10.43
CA THR A 112 -10.90 -2.95 9.79
C THR A 112 -9.52 -3.43 10.18
N LEU A 113 -8.56 -2.52 10.22
CA LEU A 113 -7.16 -2.88 10.52
C LEU A 113 -6.85 -2.90 12.00
N GLY A 114 -7.76 -2.39 12.82
CA GLY A 114 -7.61 -2.42 14.27
C GLY A 114 -6.50 -1.53 14.78
N ARG A 115 -6.15 -0.50 14.04
CA ARG A 115 -5.09 0.43 14.43
C ARG A 115 -5.35 1.80 13.83
N GLU A 116 -4.77 2.81 14.45
CA GLU A 116 -4.90 4.17 13.99
C GLU A 116 -4.06 4.39 12.73
N LEU A 117 -4.59 5.12 11.77
CA LEU A 117 -3.85 5.48 10.57
C LEU A 117 -3.22 6.86 10.77
N LEU A 118 -1.97 7.00 10.33
CA LEU A 118 -1.23 8.25 10.46
C LEU A 118 -1.16 8.93 9.09
N PRO A 119 -1.16 10.26 9.05
CA PRO A 119 -1.08 10.95 7.75
C PRO A 119 0.26 10.73 7.07
N ALA A 120 0.22 10.33 5.81
CA ALA A 120 1.43 10.07 5.03
C ALA A 120 1.33 10.67 3.63
N GLN A 121 0.30 11.48 3.35
CA GLN A 121 0.10 12.06 2.04
C GLN A 121 1.30 12.89 1.60
N GLU A 122 1.83 13.70 2.50
CA GLU A 122 2.93 14.59 2.18
C GLU A 122 4.19 13.82 1.80
N LEU A 123 4.43 12.70 2.45
CA LEU A 123 5.56 11.85 2.13
C LEU A 123 5.49 11.37 0.69
N LEU A 124 4.31 10.94 0.26
CA LEU A 124 4.11 10.40 -1.08
C LEU A 124 4.17 11.50 -2.14
N VAL A 125 3.58 12.66 -1.85
CA VAL A 125 3.66 13.80 -2.76
C VAL A 125 5.11 14.21 -2.95
N SER A 126 5.87 14.25 -1.86
CA SER A 126 7.27 14.61 -1.90
C SER A 126 8.07 13.65 -2.79
N LEU A 127 7.82 12.36 -2.66
CA LEU A 127 8.51 11.36 -3.46
C LEU A 127 8.20 11.50 -4.95
N ARG A 128 6.92 11.68 -5.29
CA ARG A 128 6.53 11.80 -6.70
C ARG A 128 7.02 13.10 -7.32
N SER A 129 7.22 14.14 -6.51
CA SER A 129 7.72 15.42 -7.00
C SER A 129 9.21 15.41 -7.27
N CYS A 130 9.93 14.49 -6.64
CA CYS A 130 11.38 14.39 -6.83
C CYS A 130 11.66 13.62 -8.11
N LYS A 131 12.29 14.29 -9.05
CA LYS A 131 12.71 13.61 -10.27
C LYS A 131 13.94 12.79 -10.00
N THR A 132 13.92 11.56 -10.48
CA THR A 132 15.10 10.71 -10.40
C THR A 132 15.82 10.80 -11.72
N GLU A 133 17.09 10.90 -11.63
CA GLU A 133 17.94 11.00 -12.81
C GLU A 133 18.70 9.75 -13.06
#